data_f9898aae8505d0495da4ce888fa64b56
#
_entry.id   f9898aae8505d0495da4ce888fa64b56
#
_cell.length_a   1.000
_cell.length_b   1.000
_cell.length_c   1.000
_cell.angle_alpha   90.00
_cell.angle_beta   90.00
_cell.angle_gamma   90.00
#
_symmetry.space_group_name_H-M   'P 1'
#
loop_
_entity.id
_entity.type
_entity.pdbx_description
1 polymer ?
#
loop_
_entity_poly.entity_id
_entity_poly.type
_entity_poly.pdbx_seq_one_letter_code
_entity_poly.pdbx_strand_id
1 'polypeptide(L)'
;VYGSNTNMYSVPTQSLLQKWLREKHSLYILLEETETLSLDSGIGFYYKIIKVKDKEHLRLDYSMYFYKTYEEALEAGLKEGLQLI
;
A
#
# COMPACT_ATOMS: atom_id res chain seq x y z
N VAL A 1 4.07 -19.24 -3.20
CA VAL A 1 4.34 -18.93 -2.75
C VAL A 1 4.43 -18.32 -2.80
N TYR A 2 4.09 -18.12 -3.11
CA TYR A 2 4.53 -17.52 -3.10
C TYR A 2 5.31 -17.55 -2.53
N GLY A 3 5.61 -18.05 -2.68
CA GLY A 3 6.46 -18.24 -2.27
C GLY A 3 6.86 -17.89 -1.52
N SER A 4 6.59 -18.44 -1.41
CA SER A 4 7.16 -18.15 -0.52
C SER A 4 7.18 -16.81 -0.28
N ASN A 5 6.50 -16.35 -0.15
CA ASN A 5 6.57 -15.21 0.27
C ASN A 5 7.77 -14.57 0.62
N THR A 6 8.80 -15.12 0.09
CA THR A 6 10.08 -14.61 0.34
C THR A 6 10.26 -13.21 -0.21
N ASN A 7 9.35 -12.75 -1.03
CA ASN A 7 9.44 -11.42 -1.57
C ASN A 7 8.69 -10.38 -0.76
N MET A 8 8.11 -10.77 0.35
CA MET A 8 7.30 -9.87 1.14
C MET A 8 8.13 -9.31 2.30
N TYR A 9 8.04 -8.01 2.51
CA TYR A 9 8.73 -7.37 3.62
C TYR A 9 8.07 -7.75 4.95
N SER A 10 8.85 -7.82 6.01
CA SER A 10 8.29 -8.03 7.34
C SER A 10 7.47 -6.81 7.75
N VAL A 11 6.58 -6.98 8.72
CA VAL A 11 5.75 -5.89 9.21
C VAL A 11 6.59 -4.72 9.73
N PRO A 12 7.65 -4.94 10.53
CA PRO A 12 8.49 -3.82 10.93
C PRO A 12 9.16 -3.12 9.75
N THR A 13 9.59 -3.88 8.73
CA THR A 13 10.20 -3.30 7.56
C THR A 13 9.18 -2.51 6.75
N GLN A 14 7.95 -3.00 6.65
CA GLN A 14 6.88 -2.27 5.98
C GLN A 14 6.63 -0.93 6.66
N SER A 15 6.59 -0.90 7.99
CA SER A 15 6.36 0.32 8.73
C SER A 15 7.48 1.33 8.55
N LEU A 16 8.71 0.85 8.57
CA LEU A 16 9.87 1.72 8.38
C LEU A 16 9.91 2.28 6.97
N LEU A 17 9.60 1.47 5.98
CA LEU A 17 9.61 1.91 4.59
C LEU A 17 8.49 2.91 4.34
N GLN A 18 7.31 2.66 4.92
CA GLN A 18 6.18 3.57 4.81
C GLN A 18 6.54 4.94 5.40
N LYS A 19 7.19 4.93 6.57
CA LYS A 19 7.63 6.16 7.23
C LYS A 19 8.67 6.89 6.38
N TRP A 20 9.62 6.14 5.82
CA TRP A 20 10.67 6.72 4.98
C TRP A 20 10.08 7.41 3.75
N LEU A 21 9.15 6.76 3.08
CA LEU A 21 8.50 7.36 1.91
C LEU A 21 7.78 8.65 2.30
N ARG A 22 7.10 8.64 3.44
CA ARG A 22 6.36 9.80 3.91
C ARG A 22 7.28 10.95 4.26
N GLU A 23 8.37 10.65 4.96
CA GLU A 23 9.26 11.70 5.45
C GLU A 23 10.24 12.22 4.40
N LYS A 24 10.70 11.35 3.52
CA LYS A 24 11.71 11.75 2.54
C LYS A 24 11.15 12.12 1.18
N HIS A 25 9.99 11.60 0.84
CA HIS A 25 9.43 11.82 -0.49
C HIS A 25 8.02 12.38 -0.47
N SER A 26 7.49 12.63 0.72
CA SER A 26 6.11 13.11 0.91
C SER A 26 5.08 12.19 0.26
N LEU A 27 5.40 10.91 0.16
CA LEU A 27 4.51 9.90 -0.38
C LEU A 27 3.82 9.17 0.76
N TYR A 28 2.51 9.16 0.71
CA TYR A 28 1.69 8.51 1.72
C TYR A 28 1.00 7.30 1.10
N ILE A 29 1.26 6.15 1.68
CA ILE A 29 0.59 4.91 1.26
C ILE A 29 -0.57 4.71 2.23
N LEU A 30 -1.77 4.96 1.76
CA LEU A 30 -2.96 4.87 2.59
C LEU A 30 -3.67 3.56 2.31
N LEU A 31 -4.03 2.86 3.38
CA LEU A 31 -4.70 1.58 3.27
C LEU A 31 -6.15 1.75 3.69
N GLU A 32 -7.06 1.15 2.95
CA GLU A 32 -8.48 1.18 3.28
C GLU A 32 -9.06 -0.22 3.16
N GLU A 33 -10.04 -0.53 3.98
CA GLU A 33 -10.75 -1.79 3.87
C GLU A 33 -12.18 -1.50 3.45
N THR A 34 -12.76 -2.42 2.71
CA THR A 34 -14.11 -2.24 2.19
C THR A 34 -14.77 -3.59 1.99
N GLU A 35 -16.09 -3.59 1.96
CA GLU A 35 -16.85 -4.78 1.63
C GLU A 35 -16.71 -5.05 0.14
N THR A 36 -16.55 -6.31 -0.21
CA THR A 36 -16.46 -6.69 -1.60
C THR A 36 -16.91 -8.12 -1.78
N LEU A 37 -17.56 -8.41 -2.89
CA LEU A 37 -17.95 -9.77 -3.25
C LEU A 37 -16.83 -10.49 -4.00
N SER A 38 -15.72 -9.82 -4.25
CA SER A 38 -14.61 -10.41 -4.98
C SER A 38 -13.80 -11.39 -4.15
N LEU A 39 -13.92 -11.33 -2.83
CA LEU A 39 -13.16 -12.19 -1.93
C LEU A 39 -14.10 -12.97 -1.05
N ASP A 40 -13.70 -14.19 -0.70
CA ASP A 40 -14.52 -15.09 0.10
C ASP A 40 -14.88 -14.52 1.45
N SER A 41 -14.01 -13.75 2.05
CA SER A 41 -14.27 -13.14 3.36
C SER A 41 -15.29 -12.00 3.28
N GLY A 42 -15.54 -11.48 2.09
CA GLY A 42 -16.40 -10.32 1.93
C GLY A 42 -15.74 -9.00 2.28
N ILE A 43 -14.48 -9.01 2.68
CA ILE A 43 -13.73 -7.81 3.05
C ILE A 43 -12.44 -7.78 2.24
N GLY A 44 -12.17 -6.66 1.64
CA GLY A 44 -10.94 -6.46 0.88
C GLY A 44 -10.19 -5.24 1.35
N PHE A 45 -8.89 -5.23 1.10
CA PHE A 45 -8.01 -4.11 1.43
C PHE A 45 -7.45 -3.54 0.15
N TYR A 46 -7.31 -2.23 0.08
CA TYR A 46 -6.70 -1.61 -1.07
C TYR A 46 -5.85 -0.42 -0.63
N TYR A 47 -4.96 0.01 -1.51
CA TYR A 47 -4.09 1.13 -1.20
C TYR A 47 -4.35 2.31 -2.12
N LYS A 48 -4.02 3.48 -1.63
CA LYS A 48 -3.95 4.70 -2.42
C LYS A 48 -2.60 5.33 -2.15
N ILE A 49 -1.99 5.91 -3.17
CA ILE A 49 -0.72 6.61 -3.02
C ILE A 49 -0.97 8.08 -3.28
N ILE A 50 -0.64 8.89 -2.30
CA ILE A 50 -0.89 10.33 -2.35
C ILE A 50 0.42 11.04 -2.11
N LYS A 51 0.71 12.03 -2.91
CA LYS A 51 1.84 12.92 -2.68
C LYS A 51 1.31 14.23 -2.11
N VAL A 52 1.89 14.67 -1.02
CA VAL A 52 1.54 15.95 -0.43
C VAL A 52 2.59 16.97 -0.82
N LYS A 53 2.16 18.03 -1.49
CA LYS A 53 3.06 19.08 -1.91
C LYS A 53 2.34 20.42 -1.70
N ASP A 54 2.98 21.31 -0.93
CA ASP A 54 2.44 22.65 -0.67
C ASP A 54 1.01 22.59 -0.13
N LYS A 55 0.74 21.65 0.77
CA LYS A 55 -0.56 21.42 1.39
C LYS A 55 -1.62 20.89 0.42
N GLU A 56 -1.22 20.53 -0.79
CA GLU A 56 -2.12 19.90 -1.74
C GLU A 56 -1.89 18.40 -1.74
N HIS A 57 -2.96 17.65 -1.93
CA HIS A 57 -2.90 16.20 -1.98
C HIS A 57 -3.11 15.74 -3.42
N LEU A 58 -2.06 15.15 -3.99
CA LEU A 58 -2.12 14.64 -5.35
C LEU A 58 -2.21 13.13 -5.30
N ARG A 59 -3.29 12.59 -5.83
CA ARG A 59 -3.42 11.14 -5.90
C ARG A 59 -2.58 10.65 -7.08
N LEU A 60 -1.57 9.86 -6.79
CA LEU A 60 -0.68 9.35 -7.83
C LEU A 60 -1.12 7.98 -8.33
N ASP A 61 -1.68 7.15 -7.45
CA ASP A 61 -2.04 5.80 -7.84
C ASP A 61 -3.00 5.21 -6.81
N TYR A 62 -3.65 4.13 -7.18
CA TYR A 62 -4.45 3.33 -6.25
C TYR A 62 -4.53 1.93 -6.82
N SER A 63 -4.74 0.95 -5.96
CA SER A 63 -4.79 -0.43 -6.43
C SER A 63 -6.10 -0.68 -7.19
N MET A 64 -5.99 -1.48 -8.24
CA MET A 64 -7.14 -1.87 -9.05
C MET A 64 -7.80 -3.12 -8.49
N TYR A 65 -7.16 -3.79 -7.54
CA TYR A 65 -7.64 -5.03 -6.99
C TYR A 65 -7.72 -4.93 -5.49
N PHE A 66 -8.57 -5.78 -4.89
CA PHE A 66 -8.62 -5.89 -3.45
C PHE A 66 -7.70 -7.01 -3.00
N TYR A 67 -7.00 -6.79 -1.92
CA TYR A 67 -6.11 -7.77 -1.33
C TYR A 67 -6.79 -8.38 -0.11
N LYS A 68 -6.41 -9.60 0.23
CA LYS A 68 -7.06 -10.34 1.31
C LYS A 68 -6.65 -9.83 2.69
N THR A 69 -5.46 -9.26 2.81
CA THR A 69 -4.96 -8.79 4.10
C THR A 69 -4.40 -7.38 3.96
N TYR A 70 -4.34 -6.71 5.09
CA TYR A 70 -3.75 -5.39 5.19
C TYR A 70 -2.29 -5.42 4.72
N GLU A 71 -1.55 -6.45 5.17
CA GLU A 71 -0.14 -6.55 4.86
C GLU A 71 0.13 -6.74 3.37
N GLU A 72 -0.71 -7.51 2.71
CA GLU A 72 -0.58 -7.71 1.27
C GLU A 72 -0.84 -6.41 0.51
N ALA A 73 -1.86 -5.66 0.92
CA ALA A 73 -2.17 -4.39 0.28
C ALA A 73 -1.04 -3.38 0.53
N LEU A 74 -0.52 -3.35 1.75
CA LEU A 74 0.56 -2.44 2.08
C LEU A 74 1.82 -2.79 1.29
N GLU A 75 2.13 -4.08 1.17
CA GLU A 75 3.27 -4.54 0.41
C GLU A 75 3.18 -4.05 -1.04
N ALA A 76 2.02 -4.22 -1.66
CA ALA A 76 1.81 -3.80 -3.04
C ALA A 76 1.95 -2.28 -3.16
N GLY A 77 1.38 -1.54 -2.22
CA GLY A 77 1.47 -0.08 -2.23
C GLY A 77 2.90 0.41 -2.05
N LEU A 78 3.66 -0.23 -1.17
CA LEU A 78 5.06 0.13 -0.95
C LEU A 78 5.89 -0.10 -2.19
N LYS A 79 5.69 -1.24 -2.86
CA LYS A 79 6.43 -1.55 -4.08
C LYS A 79 6.11 -0.55 -5.18
N GLU A 80 4.85 -0.18 -5.29
CA GLU A 80 4.45 0.81 -6.28
C GLU A 80 5.01 2.20 -5.91
N GLY A 81 4.96 2.55 -4.64
CA GLY A 81 5.51 3.83 -4.18
C GLY A 81 6.99 3.98 -4.47
N LEU A 82 7.75 2.89 -4.33
CA LEU A 82 9.17 2.92 -4.64
C LEU A 82 9.44 3.17 -6.12
N GLN A 83 8.51 2.82 -6.98
CA GLN A 83 8.66 3.06 -8.41
C GLN A 83 8.31 4.50 -8.79
N LEU A 84 7.64 5.22 -7.90
CA LEU A 84 7.21 6.59 -8.17
C LEU A 84 8.22 7.64 -7.71
N ILE A 85 9.31 7.24 -7.08
CA ILE A 85 10.32 8.20 -6.60
C ILE A 85 11.55 8.25 -7.50
#